data_57bd28ccdff679b0de455d2e5bb12b56
#
_entry.id   57bd28ccdff679b0de455d2e5bb12b56
#
_cell.length_a   1.000
_cell.length_b   1.000
_cell.length_c   1.000
_cell.angle_alpha   90.00
_cell.angle_beta   90.00
_cell.angle_gamma   90.00
#
_symmetry.space_group_name_H-M   'P 1'
#
loop_
_entity.id
_entity.type
_entity.pdbx_description
1 polymer ?
#
loop_
_entity_poly.entity_id
_entity_poly.type
_entity_poly.pdbx_seq_one_letter_code
_entity_poly.pdbx_strand_id
1 'polypeptide(L)'
;MFNRALHFLSSMVTRWFSENYGRHLIGQYVSEIDECATVLDLGPGSGDDLLICRDRFPAALLIGVESHEPYVFHLESLDIKVITLNIERGTLPLEDGSVDVIILNQILEHIKEVFWVLHECSRVLKKGGTLIVGVPNLAAWHNRLILLLGVQPPAIASLSCHVRGFTGGDLAQLLQSGGLNVEQRLSAGFYPFPPFIARLLAKLLPNLGWSIHMLARKNTEYHDEFLRVAKKFTETQFYLGDK
;
A
#
# COMPACT_ATOMS: atom_id res chain seq x y z
N MET A 1 -28.91 27.75 -1.25
CA MET A 1 -28.92 26.60 -2.18
C MET A 1 -27.54 26.32 -2.75
N PHE A 2 -26.81 27.33 -3.22
CA PHE A 2 -25.48 27.16 -3.85
C PHE A 2 -24.43 26.48 -2.95
N ASN A 3 -24.34 26.81 -1.67
CA ASN A 3 -23.41 26.18 -0.73
C ASN A 3 -23.71 24.70 -0.44
N ARG A 4 -24.97 24.27 -0.48
CA ARG A 4 -25.34 22.86 -0.33
C ARG A 4 -24.96 22.01 -1.55
N ALA A 5 -25.10 22.58 -2.75
CA ALA A 5 -24.69 21.91 -3.99
C ALA A 5 -23.16 21.78 -4.08
N LEU A 6 -22.40 22.81 -3.70
CA LEU A 6 -20.94 22.78 -3.62
C LEU A 6 -20.46 21.75 -2.57
N HIS A 7 -21.08 21.69 -1.40
CA HIS A 7 -20.78 20.68 -0.38
C HIS A 7 -21.10 19.26 -0.85
N PHE A 8 -22.21 19.08 -1.57
CA PHE A 8 -22.59 17.79 -2.13
C PHE A 8 -21.64 17.35 -3.25
N LEU A 9 -21.27 18.25 -4.17
CA LEU A 9 -20.28 17.98 -5.21
C LEU A 9 -18.90 17.68 -4.62
N SER A 10 -18.45 18.45 -3.63
CA SER A 10 -17.21 18.20 -2.91
C SER A 10 -17.21 16.82 -2.24
N SER A 11 -18.28 16.47 -1.53
CA SER A 11 -18.40 15.15 -0.89
C SER A 11 -18.47 13.99 -1.89
N MET A 12 -19.13 14.18 -3.04
CA MET A 12 -19.12 13.19 -4.11
C MET A 12 -17.74 13.01 -4.74
N VAL A 13 -17.02 14.10 -4.98
CA VAL A 13 -15.65 14.07 -5.52
C VAL A 13 -14.71 13.40 -4.53
N THR A 14 -14.75 13.76 -3.25
CA THR A 14 -13.94 13.15 -2.19
C THR A 14 -14.25 11.65 -2.06
N ARG A 15 -15.55 11.27 -2.07
CA ARG A 15 -15.97 9.88 -2.02
C ARG A 15 -15.54 9.09 -3.26
N TRP A 16 -15.54 9.73 -4.43
CA TRP A 16 -15.09 9.12 -5.68
C TRP A 16 -13.58 8.87 -5.68
N PHE A 17 -12.79 9.81 -5.14
CA PHE A 17 -11.36 9.62 -4.96
C PHE A 17 -11.04 8.54 -3.91
N SER A 18 -11.74 8.51 -2.77
CA SER A 18 -11.53 7.51 -1.73
C SER A 18 -11.79 6.07 -2.21
N GLU A 19 -12.76 5.87 -3.12
CA GLU A 19 -13.00 4.56 -3.75
C GLU A 19 -11.80 4.08 -4.59
N ASN A 20 -11.08 5.00 -5.24
CA ASN A 20 -9.93 4.65 -6.06
C ASN A 20 -8.72 4.21 -5.24
N TYR A 21 -8.59 4.67 -3.98
CA TYR A 21 -7.53 4.24 -3.05
C TYR A 21 -7.79 2.87 -2.43
N GLY A 22 -8.95 2.27 -2.69
CA GLY A 22 -9.23 0.88 -2.34
C GLY A 22 -9.35 0.57 -0.86
N ARG A 23 -9.62 1.54 0.02
CA ARG A 23 -9.77 1.31 1.48
C ARG A 23 -10.82 0.24 1.81
N HIS A 24 -11.89 0.15 1.04
CA HIS A 24 -12.87 -0.92 1.22
C HIS A 24 -12.28 -2.32 0.98
N LEU A 25 -11.22 -2.43 0.17
CA LEU A 25 -10.50 -3.69 -0.05
C LEU A 25 -9.58 -4.02 1.13
N ILE A 26 -8.99 -2.99 1.77
CA ILE A 26 -8.26 -3.20 3.03
C ILE A 26 -9.20 -3.80 4.07
N GLY A 27 -10.41 -3.23 4.24
CA GLY A 27 -11.44 -3.79 5.12
C GLY A 27 -11.83 -5.23 4.76
N GLN A 28 -11.94 -5.56 3.48
CA GLN A 28 -12.19 -6.92 3.02
C GLN A 28 -11.06 -7.86 3.43
N TYR A 29 -9.80 -7.52 3.16
CA TYR A 29 -8.65 -8.34 3.55
C TYR A 29 -8.53 -8.51 5.07
N VAL A 30 -8.71 -7.43 5.83
CA VAL A 30 -8.68 -7.46 7.30
C VAL A 30 -9.78 -8.35 7.86
N SER A 31 -10.97 -8.42 7.21
CA SER A 31 -12.07 -9.29 7.64
C SER A 31 -11.77 -10.79 7.51
N GLU A 32 -10.82 -11.17 6.67
CA GLU A 32 -10.39 -12.55 6.44
C GLU A 32 -9.28 -13.01 7.41
N ILE A 33 -8.79 -12.10 8.26
CA ILE A 33 -7.78 -12.41 9.29
C ILE A 33 -8.51 -12.76 10.60
N ASP A 34 -8.23 -13.93 11.15
CA ASP A 34 -8.91 -14.42 12.36
C ASP A 34 -8.41 -13.71 13.61
N GLU A 35 -7.09 -13.62 13.79
CA GLU A 35 -6.43 -13.05 14.97
C GLU A 35 -5.29 -12.11 14.58
N CYS A 36 -5.17 -11.01 15.31
CA CYS A 36 -4.10 -10.05 15.14
C CYS A 36 -3.81 -9.33 16.46
N ALA A 37 -2.55 -9.36 16.88
CA ALA A 37 -2.08 -8.67 18.07
C ALA A 37 -1.34 -7.36 17.74
N THR A 38 -0.74 -7.26 16.56
CA THR A 38 0.07 -6.10 16.17
C THR A 38 -0.13 -5.79 14.69
N VAL A 39 -0.54 -4.56 14.40
CA VAL A 39 -0.66 -4.00 13.04
C VAL A 39 0.36 -2.89 12.86
N LEU A 40 1.07 -2.92 11.74
CA LEU A 40 2.01 -1.87 11.30
C LEU A 40 1.52 -1.28 9.98
N ASP A 41 1.43 0.03 9.90
CA ASP A 41 1.11 0.75 8.66
C ASP A 41 2.25 1.72 8.32
N LEU A 42 2.81 1.61 7.14
CA LEU A 42 3.85 2.50 6.65
C LEU A 42 3.22 3.61 5.79
N GLY A 43 3.35 4.85 6.27
CA GLY A 43 2.71 6.01 5.64
C GLY A 43 1.20 6.05 5.86
N PRO A 44 0.70 5.87 7.10
CA PRO A 44 -0.74 5.79 7.40
C PRO A 44 -1.50 7.08 7.12
N GLY A 45 -0.81 8.22 6.97
CA GLY A 45 -1.44 9.53 6.77
C GLY A 45 -2.47 9.83 7.87
N SER A 46 -3.75 9.90 7.50
CA SER A 46 -4.87 10.10 8.46
C SER A 46 -5.16 8.90 9.36
N GLY A 47 -4.56 7.74 9.14
CA GLY A 47 -4.75 6.53 9.95
C GLY A 47 -6.01 5.73 9.64
N ASP A 48 -6.72 6.05 8.55
CA ASP A 48 -7.99 5.39 8.23
C ASP A 48 -7.87 3.86 8.09
N ASP A 49 -6.75 3.35 7.53
CA ASP A 49 -6.52 1.92 7.38
C ASP A 49 -6.24 1.24 8.73
N LEU A 50 -5.56 1.94 9.65
CA LEU A 50 -5.38 1.49 11.04
C LEU A 50 -6.69 1.50 11.84
N LEU A 51 -7.58 2.46 11.58
CA LEU A 51 -8.91 2.49 12.22
C LEU A 51 -9.78 1.33 11.76
N ILE A 52 -9.71 0.92 10.49
CA ILE A 52 -10.35 -0.32 9.99
C ILE A 52 -9.83 -1.54 10.76
N CYS A 53 -8.52 -1.60 11.02
CA CYS A 53 -7.93 -2.68 11.81
C CYS A 53 -8.40 -2.64 13.27
N ARG A 54 -8.53 -1.45 13.88
CA ARG A 54 -9.06 -1.28 15.25
C ARG A 54 -10.47 -1.81 15.40
N ASP A 55 -11.33 -1.54 14.41
CA ASP A 55 -12.72 -2.01 14.45
C ASP A 55 -12.78 -3.55 14.43
N ARG A 56 -11.86 -4.20 13.74
CA ARG A 56 -11.79 -5.67 13.66
C ARG A 56 -11.04 -6.30 14.83
N PHE A 57 -9.98 -5.66 15.31
CA PHE A 57 -9.07 -6.12 16.36
C PHE A 57 -8.90 -5.08 17.46
N PRO A 58 -9.91 -4.86 18.34
CA PRO A 58 -9.89 -3.77 19.32
C PRO A 58 -8.74 -3.84 20.33
N ALA A 59 -8.17 -5.04 20.54
CA ALA A 59 -7.06 -5.24 21.47
C ALA A 59 -5.68 -5.20 20.79
N ALA A 60 -5.62 -5.03 19.46
CA ALA A 60 -4.35 -5.02 18.74
C ALA A 60 -3.57 -3.73 19.00
N LEU A 61 -2.26 -3.85 19.11
CA LEU A 61 -1.35 -2.72 19.08
C LEU A 61 -1.28 -2.18 17.64
N LEU A 62 -1.70 -0.92 17.46
CA LEU A 62 -1.63 -0.21 16.19
C LEU A 62 -0.38 0.66 16.16
N ILE A 63 0.43 0.49 15.11
CA ILE A 63 1.68 1.22 14.92
C ILE A 63 1.65 1.87 13.54
N GLY A 64 1.86 3.20 13.49
CA GLY A 64 2.05 3.94 12.26
C GLY A 64 3.52 4.37 12.10
N VAL A 65 4.09 4.20 10.92
CA VAL A 65 5.39 4.83 10.59
C VAL A 65 5.11 6.04 9.74
N GLU A 66 5.28 7.23 10.32
CA GLU A 66 4.94 8.50 9.69
C GLU A 66 6.01 9.55 10.02
N SER A 67 6.39 10.37 9.04
CA SER A 67 7.38 11.44 9.22
C SER A 67 6.79 12.85 9.09
N HIS A 68 5.57 12.98 8.60
CA HIS A 68 4.92 14.28 8.45
C HIS A 68 4.26 14.71 9.77
N GLU A 69 4.82 15.71 10.44
CA GLU A 69 4.41 16.13 11.78
C GLU A 69 2.89 16.29 11.99
N PRO A 70 2.11 16.93 11.08
CA PRO A 70 0.68 17.04 11.27
C PRO A 70 -0.04 15.68 11.36
N TYR A 71 0.42 14.68 10.61
CA TYR A 71 -0.13 13.32 10.71
C TYR A 71 0.34 12.60 11.96
N VAL A 72 1.59 12.82 12.40
CA VAL A 72 2.10 12.26 13.67
C VAL A 72 1.20 12.69 14.83
N PHE A 73 0.98 14.00 15.00
CA PHE A 73 0.09 14.52 16.05
C PHE A 73 -1.34 13.99 15.95
N HIS A 74 -1.85 13.87 14.72
CA HIS A 74 -3.18 13.33 14.50
C HIS A 74 -3.28 11.87 14.93
N LEU A 75 -2.34 11.02 14.52
CA LEU A 75 -2.31 9.60 14.86
C LEU A 75 -2.16 9.37 16.37
N GLU A 76 -1.30 10.15 17.03
CA GLU A 76 -1.15 10.11 18.49
C GLU A 76 -2.45 10.49 19.20
N SER A 77 -3.20 11.49 18.67
CA SER A 77 -4.52 11.86 19.21
C SER A 77 -5.57 10.76 19.05
N LEU A 78 -5.34 9.81 18.15
CA LEU A 78 -6.17 8.62 17.95
C LEU A 78 -5.67 7.41 18.78
N ASP A 79 -4.72 7.60 19.70
CA ASP A 79 -4.11 6.52 20.48
C ASP A 79 -3.45 5.43 19.58
N ILE A 80 -2.78 5.89 18.54
CA ILE A 80 -1.94 5.07 17.64
C ILE A 80 -0.49 5.35 17.99
N LYS A 81 0.29 4.28 18.22
CA LYS A 81 1.73 4.41 18.44
C LYS A 81 2.41 4.85 17.15
N VAL A 82 3.17 5.96 17.19
CA VAL A 82 3.87 6.45 16.00
C VAL A 82 5.38 6.23 16.12
N ILE A 83 5.98 5.78 15.02
CA ILE A 83 7.42 5.71 14.82
C ILE A 83 7.77 6.75 13.75
N THR A 84 8.54 7.76 14.13
CA THR A 84 9.04 8.76 13.18
C THR A 84 10.37 8.29 12.61
N LEU A 85 10.36 7.88 11.33
CA LEU A 85 11.49 7.26 10.67
C LEU A 85 11.51 7.56 9.17
N ASN A 86 12.70 7.77 8.60
CA ASN A 86 12.86 7.67 7.14
C ASN A 86 12.93 6.19 6.75
N ILE A 87 11.83 5.65 6.24
CA ILE A 87 11.69 4.23 5.90
C ILE A 87 12.64 3.76 4.78
N GLU A 88 13.17 4.69 3.98
CA GLU A 88 14.07 4.35 2.87
C GLU A 88 15.51 4.06 3.34
N ARG A 89 15.87 4.41 4.58
CA ARG A 89 17.24 4.25 5.13
C ARG A 89 17.28 3.81 6.58
N GLY A 90 16.17 3.97 7.29
CA GLY A 90 16.10 3.58 8.70
C GLY A 90 15.73 2.12 8.87
N THR A 91 16.24 1.51 9.92
CA THR A 91 15.81 0.20 10.40
C THR A 91 14.59 0.37 11.30
N LEU A 92 13.53 -0.37 11.06
CA LEU A 92 12.35 -0.36 11.93
C LEU A 92 12.75 -0.81 13.35
N PRO A 93 12.47 -0.01 14.41
CA PRO A 93 12.79 -0.36 15.79
C PRO A 93 11.80 -1.39 16.36
N LEU A 94 11.64 -2.49 15.65
CA LEU A 94 10.78 -3.63 15.95
C LEU A 94 11.59 -4.91 15.82
N GLU A 95 11.29 -5.88 16.67
CA GLU A 95 11.93 -7.18 16.64
C GLU A 95 11.54 -7.99 15.39
N ASP A 96 12.42 -8.88 14.97
CA ASP A 96 12.16 -9.82 13.88
C ASP A 96 10.93 -10.66 14.20
N GLY A 97 10.02 -10.78 13.23
CA GLY A 97 8.82 -11.60 13.38
C GLY A 97 7.89 -11.14 14.53
N SER A 98 7.77 -9.84 14.80
CA SER A 98 6.95 -9.31 15.89
C SER A 98 5.58 -8.77 15.43
N VAL A 99 5.37 -8.59 14.12
CA VAL A 99 4.16 -7.96 13.55
C VAL A 99 3.29 -9.00 12.84
N ASP A 100 1.98 -8.99 13.10
CA ASP A 100 1.02 -9.92 12.48
C ASP A 100 0.54 -9.43 11.12
N VAL A 101 0.26 -8.12 10.99
CA VAL A 101 -0.27 -7.50 9.78
C VAL A 101 0.53 -6.25 9.45
N ILE A 102 0.97 -6.13 8.20
CA ILE A 102 1.59 -4.91 7.67
C ILE A 102 0.74 -4.37 6.53
N ILE A 103 0.52 -3.06 6.52
CA ILE A 103 -0.19 -2.35 5.47
C ILE A 103 0.78 -1.41 4.75
N LEU A 104 0.77 -1.46 3.41
CA LEU A 104 1.49 -0.60 2.49
C LEU A 104 0.50 -0.07 1.46
N ASN A 105 -0.37 0.86 1.85
CA ASN A 105 -1.41 1.38 0.97
C ASN A 105 -1.02 2.73 0.38
N GLN A 106 -0.80 2.79 -0.93
CA GLN A 106 -0.41 3.99 -1.68
C GLN A 106 0.92 4.61 -1.18
N ILE A 107 1.90 3.76 -0.89
CA ILE A 107 3.22 4.18 -0.42
C ILE A 107 4.35 3.70 -1.34
N LEU A 108 4.29 2.49 -1.91
CA LEU A 108 5.41 1.92 -2.67
C LEU A 108 5.73 2.69 -3.95
N GLU A 109 4.77 3.39 -4.55
CA GLU A 109 4.98 4.24 -5.72
C GLU A 109 5.86 5.47 -5.43
N HIS A 110 5.96 5.87 -4.16
CA HIS A 110 6.80 6.99 -3.70
C HIS A 110 8.20 6.55 -3.28
N ILE A 111 8.44 5.24 -3.11
CA ILE A 111 9.67 4.69 -2.55
C ILE A 111 10.73 4.47 -3.62
N LYS A 112 11.91 5.05 -3.43
CA LYS A 112 13.11 4.80 -4.25
C LYS A 112 13.77 3.50 -3.85
N GLU A 113 13.94 3.27 -2.55
CA GLU A 113 14.62 2.11 -1.97
C GLU A 113 13.62 0.98 -1.63
N VAL A 114 12.84 0.56 -2.63
CA VAL A 114 11.75 -0.40 -2.46
C VAL A 114 12.21 -1.74 -1.89
N PHE A 115 13.43 -2.19 -2.24
CA PHE A 115 13.97 -3.45 -1.72
C PHE A 115 14.31 -3.36 -0.24
N TRP A 116 14.82 -2.20 0.23
CA TRP A 116 15.08 -1.98 1.64
C TRP A 116 13.79 -1.94 2.45
N VAL A 117 12.79 -1.20 2.00
CA VAL A 117 11.49 -1.11 2.68
C VAL A 117 10.83 -2.47 2.78
N LEU A 118 10.79 -3.25 1.69
CA LEU A 118 10.24 -4.59 1.70
C LEU A 118 11.07 -5.58 2.52
N HIS A 119 12.41 -5.40 2.59
CA HIS A 119 13.30 -6.15 3.48
C HIS A 119 12.88 -5.95 4.94
N GLU A 120 12.78 -4.70 5.38
CA GLU A 120 12.41 -4.37 6.76
C GLU A 120 10.99 -4.86 7.10
N CYS A 121 10.01 -4.67 6.17
CA CYS A 121 8.68 -5.26 6.33
C CYS A 121 8.74 -6.78 6.50
N SER A 122 9.50 -7.47 5.66
CA SER A 122 9.61 -8.93 5.74
C SER A 122 10.36 -9.39 6.98
N ARG A 123 11.34 -8.63 7.47
CA ARG A 123 12.05 -8.93 8.71
C ARG A 123 11.12 -8.89 9.91
N VAL A 124 10.35 -7.80 10.06
CA VAL A 124 9.48 -7.63 11.23
C VAL A 124 8.18 -8.43 11.14
N LEU A 125 7.74 -8.83 9.95
CA LEU A 125 6.53 -9.63 9.75
C LEU A 125 6.73 -11.05 10.29
N LYS A 126 5.79 -11.53 11.09
CA LYS A 126 5.77 -12.91 11.57
C LYS A 126 5.71 -13.91 10.43
N LYS A 127 6.24 -15.11 10.64
CA LYS A 127 5.88 -16.27 9.83
C LYS A 127 4.38 -16.54 9.96
N GLY A 128 3.68 -16.72 8.85
CA GLY A 128 2.22 -16.75 8.80
C GLY A 128 1.57 -15.36 8.79
N GLY A 129 2.33 -14.30 9.00
CA GLY A 129 1.83 -12.92 8.98
C GLY A 129 1.41 -12.46 7.58
N THR A 130 0.61 -11.42 7.54
CA THR A 130 -0.04 -10.90 6.34
C THR A 130 0.53 -9.53 5.96
N LEU A 131 0.93 -9.38 4.70
CA LEU A 131 1.24 -8.09 4.07
C LEU A 131 0.11 -7.70 3.13
N ILE A 132 -0.49 -6.54 3.35
CA ILE A 132 -1.49 -5.93 2.48
C ILE A 132 -0.84 -4.77 1.73
N VAL A 133 -0.87 -4.82 0.40
CA VAL A 133 -0.26 -3.78 -0.45
C VAL A 133 -1.31 -3.22 -1.39
N GLY A 134 -1.38 -1.89 -1.47
CA GLY A 134 -2.19 -1.16 -2.44
C GLY A 134 -1.34 -0.16 -3.22
N VAL A 135 -1.42 -0.14 -4.56
CA VAL A 135 -0.68 0.78 -5.44
C VAL A 135 -1.53 1.23 -6.62
N PRO A 136 -1.25 2.39 -7.24
CA PRO A 136 -1.84 2.78 -8.51
C PRO A 136 -1.46 1.78 -9.61
N ASN A 137 -2.42 1.42 -10.45
CA ASN A 137 -2.20 0.50 -11.56
C ASN A 137 -1.72 1.25 -12.81
N LEU A 138 -0.43 1.12 -13.13
CA LEU A 138 0.11 1.66 -14.38
C LEU A 138 -0.63 1.12 -15.61
N ALA A 139 -1.06 -0.14 -15.58
CA ALA A 139 -1.78 -0.81 -16.65
C ALA A 139 -3.30 -0.65 -16.58
N ALA A 140 -3.83 0.32 -15.79
CA ALA A 140 -5.24 0.65 -15.79
C ALA A 140 -5.73 0.98 -17.21
N TRP A 141 -7.00 0.67 -17.51
CA TRP A 141 -7.52 0.80 -18.87
C TRP A 141 -7.33 2.20 -19.46
N HIS A 142 -7.57 3.25 -18.68
CA HIS A 142 -7.39 4.64 -19.11
C HIS A 142 -5.91 5.00 -19.33
N ASN A 143 -5.00 4.46 -18.52
CA ASN A 143 -3.55 4.66 -18.69
C ASN A 143 -3.06 4.03 -19.99
N ARG A 144 -3.62 2.89 -20.40
CA ARG A 144 -3.30 2.26 -21.70
C ARG A 144 -3.70 3.15 -22.89
N LEU A 145 -4.87 3.81 -22.78
CA LEU A 145 -5.30 4.76 -23.80
C LEU A 145 -4.38 6.00 -23.86
N ILE A 146 -4.00 6.54 -22.70
CA ILE A 146 -3.08 7.68 -22.61
C ILE A 146 -1.72 7.32 -23.24
N LEU A 147 -1.18 6.15 -22.90
CA LEU A 147 0.07 5.64 -23.49
C LEU A 147 -0.04 5.44 -25.00
N LEU A 148 -1.17 4.92 -25.50
CA LEU A 148 -1.40 4.75 -26.94
C LEU A 148 -1.37 6.08 -27.70
N LEU A 149 -1.73 7.18 -27.03
CA LEU A 149 -1.64 8.54 -27.56
C LEU A 149 -0.24 9.17 -27.41
N GLY A 150 0.76 8.42 -26.93
CA GLY A 150 2.12 8.89 -26.71
C GLY A 150 2.28 9.82 -25.51
N VAL A 151 1.29 9.85 -24.59
CA VAL A 151 1.30 10.69 -23.39
C VAL A 151 1.61 9.83 -22.18
N GLN A 152 2.45 10.34 -21.26
CA GLN A 152 2.77 9.64 -20.02
C GLN A 152 1.60 9.68 -19.05
N PRO A 153 1.17 8.53 -18.49
CA PRO A 153 0.09 8.50 -17.53
C PRO A 153 0.40 9.28 -16.25
N PRO A 154 -0.60 9.92 -15.60
CA PRO A 154 -0.39 10.65 -14.34
C PRO A 154 0.27 9.82 -13.25
N ALA A 155 0.02 8.51 -13.22
CA ALA A 155 0.60 7.56 -12.25
C ALA A 155 2.14 7.50 -12.28
N ILE A 156 2.78 7.94 -13.37
CA ILE A 156 4.25 7.96 -13.54
C ILE A 156 4.71 9.23 -14.27
N ALA A 157 3.95 10.32 -14.19
CA ALA A 157 4.33 11.58 -14.84
C ALA A 157 5.66 12.09 -14.27
N SER A 158 6.54 12.61 -15.14
CA SER A 158 7.89 13.08 -14.74
C SER A 158 7.87 14.18 -13.68
N LEU A 159 6.78 14.97 -13.63
CA LEU A 159 6.55 16.03 -12.63
C LEU A 159 5.55 15.55 -11.56
N SER A 160 5.73 14.35 -11.02
CA SER A 160 4.93 13.81 -9.93
C SER A 160 5.81 13.27 -8.80
N CYS A 161 5.20 13.00 -7.66
CA CYS A 161 5.88 12.36 -6.53
C CYS A 161 6.03 10.84 -6.70
N HIS A 162 5.41 10.26 -7.73
CA HIS A 162 5.53 8.83 -8.01
C HIS A 162 6.83 8.56 -8.77
N VAL A 163 7.72 7.82 -8.14
CA VAL A 163 9.02 7.44 -8.71
C VAL A 163 8.99 6.05 -9.35
N ARG A 164 7.92 5.28 -9.11
CA ARG A 164 7.76 3.90 -9.59
C ARG A 164 6.32 3.63 -10.01
N GLY A 165 6.16 2.98 -11.15
CA GLY A 165 4.86 2.47 -11.62
C GLY A 165 4.78 0.97 -11.46
N PHE A 166 3.62 0.45 -11.08
CA PHE A 166 3.38 -0.97 -10.90
C PHE A 166 2.27 -1.47 -11.81
N THR A 167 2.48 -2.63 -12.40
CA THR A 167 1.40 -3.48 -12.91
C THR A 167 1.14 -4.60 -11.92
N GLY A 168 -0.02 -5.26 -12.04
CA GLY A 168 -0.30 -6.35 -11.10
C GLY A 168 0.63 -7.56 -11.26
N GLY A 169 1.19 -7.78 -12.47
CA GLY A 169 2.20 -8.82 -12.70
C GLY A 169 3.51 -8.49 -11.99
N ASP A 170 4.01 -7.26 -12.21
CA ASP A 170 5.29 -6.82 -11.63
C ASP A 170 5.23 -6.74 -10.10
N LEU A 171 4.13 -6.22 -9.53
CA LEU A 171 3.96 -6.18 -8.08
C LEU A 171 3.98 -7.60 -7.49
N ALA A 172 3.23 -8.54 -8.07
CA ALA A 172 3.24 -9.93 -7.61
C ALA A 172 4.64 -10.55 -7.70
N GLN A 173 5.34 -10.34 -8.81
CA GLN A 173 6.71 -10.84 -9.00
C GLN A 173 7.68 -10.22 -7.99
N LEU A 174 7.56 -8.91 -7.72
CA LEU A 174 8.36 -8.23 -6.70
C LEU A 174 8.14 -8.86 -5.32
N LEU A 175 6.89 -9.02 -4.87
CA LEU A 175 6.57 -9.62 -3.57
C LEU A 175 7.07 -11.07 -3.48
N GLN A 176 6.85 -11.88 -4.51
CA GLN A 176 7.30 -13.27 -4.57
C GLN A 176 8.82 -13.40 -4.56
N SER A 177 9.54 -12.43 -5.14
CA SER A 177 11.01 -12.43 -5.14
C SER A 177 11.61 -12.34 -3.73
N GLY A 178 10.85 -11.80 -2.76
CA GLY A 178 11.18 -11.75 -1.34
C GLY A 178 10.58 -12.88 -0.50
N GLY A 179 10.03 -13.92 -1.13
CA GLY A 179 9.46 -15.06 -0.42
C GLY A 179 8.03 -14.86 0.10
N LEU A 180 7.36 -13.78 -0.29
CA LEU A 180 5.97 -13.50 0.05
C LEU A 180 5.04 -14.20 -0.94
N ASN A 181 4.10 -15.01 -0.44
CA ASN A 181 3.12 -15.70 -1.27
C ASN A 181 1.88 -14.82 -1.49
N VAL A 182 1.65 -14.37 -2.72
CA VAL A 182 0.45 -13.59 -3.08
C VAL A 182 -0.75 -14.51 -3.13
N GLU A 183 -1.65 -14.40 -2.16
CA GLU A 183 -2.85 -15.25 -2.05
C GLU A 183 -4.05 -14.63 -2.75
N GLN A 184 -4.17 -13.29 -2.70
CA GLN A 184 -5.30 -12.59 -3.30
C GLN A 184 -4.84 -11.35 -4.04
N ARG A 185 -5.59 -11.03 -5.10
CA ARG A 185 -5.40 -9.83 -5.91
C ARG A 185 -6.75 -9.25 -6.27
N LEU A 186 -6.99 -8.05 -5.80
CA LEU A 186 -8.20 -7.27 -6.06
C LEU A 186 -7.84 -5.95 -6.73
N SER A 187 -8.85 -5.26 -7.22
CA SER A 187 -8.70 -3.97 -7.87
C SER A 187 -9.80 -3.02 -7.43
N ALA A 188 -9.48 -1.75 -7.30
CA ALA A 188 -10.44 -0.71 -6.98
C ALA A 188 -10.46 0.39 -8.05
N GLY A 189 -11.61 1.04 -8.16
CA GLY A 189 -11.82 2.13 -9.07
C GLY A 189 -11.80 1.74 -10.55
N PHE A 190 -12.54 2.49 -11.37
CA PHE A 190 -12.54 2.29 -12.83
C PHE A 190 -12.92 3.62 -13.50
N TYR A 191 -11.92 4.50 -13.66
CA TYR A 191 -12.13 5.83 -14.22
C TYR A 191 -12.63 5.78 -15.67
N PRO A 192 -13.59 6.60 -16.10
CA PRO A 192 -14.28 7.69 -15.34
C PRO A 192 -15.64 7.29 -14.77
N PHE A 193 -15.89 6.00 -14.53
CA PHE A 193 -17.19 5.49 -14.15
C PHE A 193 -17.53 5.81 -12.69
N PRO A 194 -18.82 6.01 -12.36
CA PRO A 194 -19.26 6.22 -10.99
C PRO A 194 -19.03 4.97 -10.11
N PRO A 195 -18.95 5.11 -8.77
CA PRO A 195 -18.50 4.05 -7.85
C PRO A 195 -19.18 2.69 -8.04
N PHE A 196 -20.49 2.64 -8.27
CA PHE A 196 -21.23 1.38 -8.41
C PHE A 196 -20.86 0.61 -9.69
N ILE A 197 -20.63 1.33 -10.81
CA ILE A 197 -20.15 0.72 -12.07
C ILE A 197 -18.66 0.39 -11.93
N ALA A 198 -17.87 1.29 -11.35
CA ALA A 198 -16.44 1.11 -11.17
C ALA A 198 -16.12 -0.14 -10.33
N ARG A 199 -16.88 -0.40 -9.24
CA ARG A 199 -16.72 -1.62 -8.43
C ARG A 199 -17.03 -2.89 -9.23
N LEU A 200 -18.12 -2.87 -10.01
CA LEU A 200 -18.47 -4.03 -10.85
C LEU A 200 -17.39 -4.30 -11.89
N LEU A 201 -16.93 -3.26 -12.60
CA LEU A 201 -15.90 -3.38 -13.62
C LEU A 201 -14.55 -3.81 -13.00
N ALA A 202 -14.17 -3.26 -11.87
CA ALA A 202 -12.94 -3.65 -11.17
C ALA A 202 -12.97 -5.12 -10.72
N LYS A 203 -14.14 -5.62 -10.32
CA LYS A 203 -14.32 -7.04 -9.98
C LYS A 203 -14.23 -7.96 -11.20
N LEU A 204 -14.84 -7.57 -12.33
CA LEU A 204 -14.84 -8.36 -13.57
C LEU A 204 -13.51 -8.27 -14.32
N LEU A 205 -12.82 -7.14 -14.25
CA LEU A 205 -11.62 -6.82 -15.00
C LEU A 205 -10.50 -6.29 -14.06
N PRO A 206 -10.03 -7.11 -13.08
CA PRO A 206 -9.14 -6.64 -12.01
C PRO A 206 -7.79 -6.11 -12.50
N ASN A 207 -7.36 -6.49 -13.70
CA ASN A 207 -6.12 -6.00 -14.29
C ASN A 207 -6.24 -4.59 -14.91
N LEU A 208 -7.47 -4.08 -15.05
CA LEU A 208 -7.78 -2.82 -15.72
C LEU A 208 -8.27 -1.71 -14.78
N GLY A 209 -8.49 -2.02 -13.50
CA GLY A 209 -8.91 -1.04 -12.50
C GLY A 209 -7.84 -0.01 -12.20
N TRP A 210 -8.22 1.06 -11.52
CA TRP A 210 -7.37 2.20 -11.18
C TRP A 210 -6.22 1.84 -10.25
N SER A 211 -6.50 1.08 -9.20
CA SER A 211 -5.49 0.59 -8.25
C SER A 211 -5.54 -0.93 -8.12
N ILE A 212 -4.41 -1.48 -7.71
CA ILE A 212 -4.22 -2.91 -7.45
C ILE A 212 -3.98 -3.08 -5.98
N HIS A 213 -4.64 -4.06 -5.39
CA HIS A 213 -4.47 -4.45 -4.01
C HIS A 213 -4.13 -5.94 -3.93
N MET A 214 -3.17 -6.28 -3.11
CA MET A 214 -2.74 -7.66 -2.90
C MET A 214 -2.67 -7.99 -1.42
N LEU A 215 -3.14 -9.18 -1.08
CA LEU A 215 -2.85 -9.82 0.17
C LEU A 215 -1.75 -10.86 -0.08
N ALA A 216 -0.64 -10.72 0.61
CA ALA A 216 0.47 -11.66 0.56
C ALA A 216 0.79 -12.20 1.95
N ARG A 217 1.20 -13.46 2.03
CA ARG A 217 1.50 -14.14 3.28
C ARG A 217 2.97 -14.57 3.34
N LYS A 218 3.59 -14.37 4.49
CA LYS A 218 4.95 -14.83 4.75
C LYS A 218 4.91 -16.29 5.24
N ASN A 219 5.06 -17.26 4.35
CA ASN A 219 4.94 -18.67 4.67
C ASN A 219 6.25 -19.29 5.20
N THR A 220 7.39 -18.66 4.96
CA THR A 220 8.73 -19.13 5.34
C THR A 220 9.44 -18.11 6.23
N GLU A 221 10.50 -18.55 6.91
CA GLU A 221 11.42 -17.61 7.54
C GLU A 221 12.06 -16.72 6.46
N TYR A 222 12.32 -15.47 6.82
CA TYR A 222 12.94 -14.50 5.92
C TYR A 222 14.46 -14.51 6.08
N HIS A 223 15.20 -14.57 4.98
CA HIS A 223 16.66 -14.62 4.95
C HIS A 223 17.25 -13.64 3.94
N ASP A 224 16.86 -12.35 4.05
CA ASP A 224 17.37 -11.25 3.24
C ASP A 224 17.11 -11.40 1.72
N GLU A 225 16.02 -12.07 1.32
CA GLU A 225 15.70 -12.34 -0.08
C GLU A 225 15.65 -11.06 -0.90
N PHE A 226 15.00 -10.01 -0.41
CA PHE A 226 14.92 -8.72 -1.11
C PHE A 226 16.30 -8.07 -1.32
N LEU A 227 17.18 -8.14 -0.32
CA LEU A 227 18.55 -7.63 -0.44
C LEU A 227 19.38 -8.46 -1.43
N ARG A 228 19.17 -9.77 -1.49
CA ARG A 228 19.82 -10.64 -2.49
C ARG A 228 19.36 -10.30 -3.90
N VAL A 229 18.08 -9.95 -4.08
CA VAL A 229 17.56 -9.48 -5.37
C VAL A 229 18.17 -8.15 -5.74
N ALA A 230 18.19 -7.18 -4.82
CA ALA A 230 18.75 -5.85 -5.04
C ALA A 230 20.24 -5.90 -5.47
N LYS A 231 21.04 -6.80 -4.87
CA LYS A 231 22.47 -7.02 -5.21
C LYS A 231 22.70 -7.50 -6.65
N LYS A 232 21.68 -8.02 -7.34
CA LYS A 232 21.83 -8.47 -8.74
C LYS A 232 21.84 -7.29 -9.72
N PHE A 233 21.36 -6.12 -9.32
CA PHE A 233 21.36 -4.93 -10.16
C PHE A 233 22.71 -4.19 -10.01
N THR A 234 23.47 -4.16 -11.09
CA THR A 234 24.83 -3.55 -11.10
C THR A 234 24.83 -2.12 -11.62
N GLU A 235 23.87 -1.75 -12.44
CA GLU A 235 23.75 -0.43 -13.06
C GLU A 235 23.18 0.62 -12.10
N THR A 236 22.33 0.19 -11.15
CA THR A 236 21.76 1.03 -10.11
C THR A 236 22.05 0.41 -8.76
N GLN A 237 22.76 1.15 -7.90
CA GLN A 237 23.03 0.71 -6.54
C GLN A 237 21.84 1.05 -5.65
N PHE A 238 21.21 0.02 -5.09
CA PHE A 238 20.19 0.17 -4.06
C PHE A 238 20.81 0.20 -2.66
N TYR A 239 20.14 0.87 -1.73
CA TYR A 239 20.52 0.85 -0.33
C TYR A 239 20.32 -0.56 0.26
N LEU A 240 21.33 -1.06 0.95
CA LEU A 240 21.38 -2.42 1.52
C LEU A 240 21.55 -2.43 3.04
N GLY A 241 21.36 -1.29 3.69
CA GLY A 241 21.65 -1.06 5.09
C GLY A 241 23.02 -0.45 5.31
N ASP A 242 23.19 0.22 6.44
CA ASP A 242 24.48 0.66 6.93
C ASP A 242 25.25 -0.56 7.45
N LYS A 243 26.51 -0.70 7.03
CA LYS A 243 27.40 -1.79 7.47
C LYS A 243 28.00 -1.45 8.82
#